data_d22c854e15025b90019798953b213144
#
_entry.id   d22c854e15025b90019798953b213144
#
_cell.length_a   1.000
_cell.length_b   1.000
_cell.length_c   1.000
_cell.angle_alpha   90.00
_cell.angle_beta   90.00
_cell.angle_gamma   90.00
#
_symmetry.space_group_name_H-M   'P 1'
#
loop_
_entity.id
_entity.type
_entity.pdbx_description
1 polymer ?
#
loop_
_entity_poly.entity_id
_entity_poly.type
_entity_poly.pdbx_seq_one_letter_code
_entity_poly.pdbx_strand_id
1 'polypeptide(L)'
;MSTFLGFPRRRPADDEEPFGPLPHPREPLRWGDPFPVAAKTALANTQLRRNLARATTTIRDKRARVVDEVPDWEALRDAGSAVKAQVLADLPALLARLEESVTARGGVVHWARDAAEANAIVAGIVTAKGVDEVVKVKSMATQEIGLNEALAEHGVAAVETDLAELIVQLADDMPSHFLVPAIHRNRREIRDIFLARMADAPPDLTDAPRELATAARAHLRRKFLTTKVAISGANFAAADTGTIGVVESEGNGRMCLTLPETLVTVMGIEKLVPRFEDLEVFLQLLPRSATGERMNPYTSLWTGVTPGDGPQEFHLVLLDNGRTKVLADEAGRAALHCIRCSACLNVCPVYEQVGGHAYGSVYPGPIGAILTPQLTGPSGTAGGGHRDPNAALPFASTLCGACYDVCPVRIDIPSILVELRAREVDADRGRLDPTAAAMKVASWAMSDAARFTAAERVASWTHRLGGADHMVRRLPFPGSLWTRARDLPVPAPQSFRRWWAATHDPEEPS
;
A
#
# COMPACT_ATOMS: atom_id res chain seq x y z
N MET A 1 -3.04 -23.67 -18.46
CA MET A 1 -1.85 -22.78 -18.47
C MET A 1 -1.94 -21.89 -17.26
N SER A 2 -0.89 -21.73 -16.47
CA SER A 2 -0.92 -20.76 -15.38
C SER A 2 -0.84 -19.34 -15.94
N THR A 3 -1.65 -18.43 -15.44
CA THR A 3 -1.66 -17.00 -15.82
C THR A 3 -1.18 -16.16 -14.67
N PHE A 4 -0.70 -14.95 -14.96
CA PHE A 4 -0.36 -13.94 -13.96
C PHE A 4 -0.90 -12.59 -14.41
N LEU A 5 -1.60 -11.89 -13.54
CA LEU A 5 -2.30 -10.65 -13.87
C LEU A 5 -3.15 -10.72 -15.16
N GLY A 6 -3.66 -11.93 -15.50
CA GLY A 6 -4.51 -12.16 -16.66
C GLY A 6 -3.80 -12.46 -17.98
N PHE A 7 -2.45 -12.56 -17.99
CA PHE A 7 -1.70 -12.95 -19.19
C PHE A 7 -1.20 -14.40 -19.14
N PRO A 8 -1.17 -15.13 -20.27
CA PRO A 8 -0.58 -16.45 -20.30
C PRO A 8 0.93 -16.37 -20.03
N ARG A 9 1.42 -17.21 -19.12
CA ARG A 9 2.85 -17.31 -18.83
C ARG A 9 3.61 -17.88 -20.02
N ARG A 10 4.57 -17.08 -20.57
CA ARG A 10 5.64 -17.62 -21.38
C ARG A 10 6.86 -17.83 -20.47
N ARG A 11 7.49 -18.98 -20.50
CA ARG A 11 8.80 -19.17 -19.86
C ARG A 11 9.80 -18.25 -20.56
N PRO A 12 10.59 -17.44 -19.82
CA PRO A 12 11.77 -16.77 -20.39
C PRO A 12 12.77 -17.83 -20.88
N ALA A 13 13.50 -17.53 -21.91
CA ALA A 13 14.72 -18.26 -22.26
C ALA A 13 15.74 -18.04 -21.13
N ASP A 14 16.60 -19.03 -20.90
CA ASP A 14 17.51 -19.25 -19.78
C ASP A 14 18.57 -18.16 -19.45
N ASP A 15 18.19 -16.89 -19.48
CA ASP A 15 19.04 -15.82 -18.99
C ASP A 15 18.60 -15.47 -17.56
N GLU A 16 19.50 -15.66 -16.61
CA GLU A 16 19.34 -15.35 -15.18
C GLU A 16 18.88 -13.90 -14.99
N GLU A 17 17.56 -13.68 -14.91
CA GLU A 17 17.04 -12.43 -14.37
C GLU A 17 17.40 -12.35 -12.88
N PRO A 18 17.95 -11.22 -12.38
CA PRO A 18 18.31 -11.06 -10.97
C PRO A 18 17.12 -11.15 -10.02
N PHE A 19 15.91 -11.18 -10.55
CA PHE A 19 14.65 -11.43 -9.83
C PHE A 19 13.76 -12.31 -10.72
N GLY A 20 13.68 -13.58 -10.41
CA GLY A 20 12.65 -14.45 -10.97
C GLY A 20 11.25 -13.91 -10.68
N PRO A 21 10.22 -14.30 -11.48
CA PRO A 21 8.85 -13.91 -11.24
C PRO A 21 8.44 -14.24 -9.80
N LEU A 22 7.79 -13.27 -9.12
CA LEU A 22 7.25 -13.51 -7.79
C LEU A 22 6.19 -14.62 -7.85
N PRO A 23 6.14 -15.51 -6.85
CA PRO A 23 5.16 -16.58 -6.86
C PRO A 23 3.75 -16.02 -6.87
N HIS A 24 2.85 -16.65 -7.64
CA HIS A 24 1.44 -16.34 -7.64
C HIS A 24 0.88 -16.35 -6.22
N PRO A 25 0.20 -15.30 -5.77
CA PRO A 25 -0.44 -15.31 -4.49
C PRO A 25 -1.55 -16.38 -4.46
N ARG A 26 -1.49 -17.29 -3.50
CA ARG A 26 -2.64 -18.16 -3.20
C ARG A 26 -3.78 -17.36 -2.58
N GLU A 27 -3.41 -16.29 -1.86
CA GLU A 27 -4.32 -15.29 -1.31
C GLU A 27 -3.99 -13.95 -1.98
N PRO A 28 -4.91 -13.35 -2.73
CA PRO A 28 -4.64 -12.14 -3.54
C PRO A 28 -4.10 -10.97 -2.73
N LEU A 29 -4.56 -10.79 -1.49
CA LEU A 29 -4.17 -9.69 -0.63
C LEU A 29 -2.72 -9.80 -0.12
N ARG A 30 -2.19 -11.04 -0.01
CA ARG A 30 -0.90 -11.32 0.61
C ARG A 30 -0.13 -12.40 -0.15
N TRP A 31 1.19 -12.22 -0.34
CA TRP A 31 2.06 -13.17 -1.03
C TRP A 31 3.48 -13.19 -0.45
N GLY A 32 4.27 -14.19 -0.87
CA GLY A 32 5.71 -14.30 -0.60
C GLY A 32 6.07 -14.61 0.85
N ASP A 33 7.33 -14.41 1.16
CA ASP A 33 7.92 -14.67 2.46
C ASP A 33 7.44 -13.66 3.53
N PRO A 34 7.51 -14.00 4.82
CA PRO A 34 7.34 -13.04 5.90
C PRO A 34 8.31 -11.87 5.78
N PHE A 35 7.87 -10.65 6.17
CA PHE A 35 8.62 -9.40 6.00
C PHE A 35 10.11 -9.48 6.39
N PRO A 36 10.54 -10.10 7.51
CA PRO A 36 11.95 -10.14 7.88
C PRO A 36 12.84 -10.90 6.88
N VAL A 37 12.28 -11.92 6.22
CA VAL A 37 13.00 -12.74 5.22
C VAL A 37 13.08 -11.96 3.91
N ALA A 38 11.94 -11.47 3.41
CA ALA A 38 11.86 -10.68 2.19
C ALA A 38 12.69 -9.39 2.26
N ALA A 39 12.66 -8.69 3.41
CA ALA A 39 13.45 -7.49 3.64
C ALA A 39 14.97 -7.74 3.55
N LYS A 40 15.44 -8.90 4.03
CA LYS A 40 16.86 -9.26 3.94
C LYS A 40 17.33 -9.36 2.48
N THR A 41 16.51 -9.95 1.62
CA THR A 41 16.78 -10.04 0.18
C THR A 41 16.75 -8.65 -0.47
N ALA A 42 15.74 -7.84 -0.17
CA ALA A 42 15.60 -6.49 -0.70
C ALA A 42 16.77 -5.57 -0.30
N LEU A 43 17.27 -5.67 0.93
CA LEU A 43 18.43 -4.89 1.40
C LEU A 43 19.73 -5.18 0.63
N ALA A 44 19.88 -6.36 0.05
CA ALA A 44 21.02 -6.70 -0.79
C ALA A 44 20.94 -6.05 -2.18
N ASN A 45 19.75 -5.62 -2.62
CA ASN A 45 19.54 -5.01 -3.93
C ASN A 45 19.90 -3.52 -3.94
N THR A 46 21.09 -3.20 -4.38
CA THR A 46 21.60 -1.81 -4.43
C THR A 46 20.90 -0.95 -5.47
N GLN A 47 20.41 -1.55 -6.58
CA GLN A 47 19.65 -0.84 -7.60
C GLN A 47 18.28 -0.41 -7.05
N LEU A 48 17.54 -1.34 -6.45
CA LEU A 48 16.25 -1.06 -5.82
C LEU A 48 16.37 0.11 -4.84
N ARG A 49 17.35 0.05 -3.94
CA ARG A 49 17.58 1.09 -2.92
C ARG A 49 17.88 2.46 -3.53
N ARG A 50 18.69 2.53 -4.59
CA ARG A 50 18.94 3.79 -5.32
C ARG A 50 17.68 4.32 -5.99
N ASN A 51 16.91 3.46 -6.63
CA ASN A 51 15.67 3.84 -7.30
C ASN A 51 14.65 4.40 -6.30
N LEU A 52 14.44 3.68 -5.19
CA LEU A 52 13.54 4.10 -4.13
C LEU A 52 13.97 5.43 -3.51
N ALA A 53 15.22 5.56 -3.08
CA ALA A 53 15.72 6.80 -2.47
C ALA A 53 15.52 8.01 -3.39
N ARG A 54 15.83 7.86 -4.69
CA ARG A 54 15.64 8.94 -5.68
C ARG A 54 14.16 9.30 -5.84
N ALA A 55 13.31 8.30 -6.03
CA ALA A 55 11.89 8.53 -6.32
C ALA A 55 11.16 9.12 -5.09
N THR A 56 11.35 8.53 -3.91
CA THR A 56 10.71 9.01 -2.68
C THR A 56 11.18 10.42 -2.30
N THR A 57 12.49 10.73 -2.42
CA THR A 57 13.01 12.08 -2.20
C THR A 57 12.39 13.08 -3.17
N THR A 58 12.33 12.77 -4.46
CA THR A 58 11.72 13.66 -5.46
C THR A 58 10.26 13.96 -5.14
N ILE A 59 9.49 12.94 -4.75
CA ILE A 59 8.06 13.13 -4.41
C ILE A 59 7.91 13.92 -3.11
N ARG A 60 8.74 13.64 -2.08
CA ARG A 60 8.74 14.42 -0.82
C ARG A 60 8.99 15.89 -1.05
N ASP A 61 10.00 16.22 -1.86
CA ASP A 61 10.39 17.62 -2.15
C ASP A 61 9.28 18.35 -2.92
N LYS A 62 8.66 17.68 -3.89
CA LYS A 62 7.50 18.23 -4.61
C LYS A 62 6.33 18.47 -3.65
N ARG A 63 6.01 17.46 -2.82
CA ARG A 63 4.93 17.57 -1.84
C ARG A 63 5.15 18.74 -0.89
N ALA A 64 6.35 18.85 -0.31
CA ALA A 64 6.67 19.93 0.63
C ALA A 64 6.36 21.31 0.03
N ARG A 65 6.78 21.55 -1.22
CA ARG A 65 6.54 22.83 -1.92
C ARG A 65 5.06 23.13 -2.12
N VAL A 66 4.26 22.16 -2.61
CA VAL A 66 2.84 22.43 -2.91
C VAL A 66 1.96 22.45 -1.66
N VAL A 67 2.43 21.86 -0.56
CA VAL A 67 1.78 21.96 0.77
C VAL A 67 2.04 23.32 1.38
N ASP A 68 3.27 23.83 1.30
CA ASP A 68 3.66 25.16 1.80
C ASP A 68 2.89 26.31 1.14
N GLU A 69 2.36 26.07 -0.07
CA GLU A 69 1.49 27.03 -0.79
C GLU A 69 0.07 27.17 -0.18
N VAL A 70 -0.33 26.27 0.72
CA VAL A 70 -1.68 26.21 1.30
C VAL A 70 -1.60 26.66 2.77
N PRO A 71 -1.94 27.90 3.08
CA PRO A 71 -1.74 28.46 4.44
C PRO A 71 -2.61 27.77 5.51
N ASP A 72 -3.73 27.19 5.14
CA ASP A 72 -4.66 26.46 6.00
C ASP A 72 -4.58 24.93 5.85
N TRP A 73 -3.42 24.42 5.41
CA TRP A 73 -3.21 22.98 5.17
C TRP A 73 -3.62 22.09 6.35
N GLU A 74 -3.33 22.50 7.57
CA GLU A 74 -3.68 21.70 8.75
C GLU A 74 -5.20 21.66 8.98
N ALA A 75 -5.89 22.77 8.77
CA ALA A 75 -7.36 22.82 8.82
C ALA A 75 -7.99 21.95 7.72
N LEU A 76 -7.40 21.94 6.53
CA LEU A 76 -7.85 21.07 5.43
C LEU A 76 -7.68 19.59 5.76
N ARG A 77 -6.57 19.19 6.42
CA ARG A 77 -6.35 17.83 6.93
C ARG A 77 -7.39 17.45 8.00
N ASP A 78 -7.72 18.39 8.89
CA ASP A 78 -8.75 18.18 9.91
C ASP A 78 -10.13 17.97 9.28
N ALA A 79 -10.49 18.78 8.28
CA ALA A 79 -11.71 18.62 7.51
C ALA A 79 -11.78 17.23 6.83
N GLY A 80 -10.71 16.83 6.15
CA GLY A 80 -10.63 15.51 5.51
C GLY A 80 -10.78 14.35 6.50
N SER A 81 -10.16 14.48 7.68
CA SER A 81 -10.30 13.50 8.77
C SER A 81 -11.73 13.46 9.32
N ALA A 82 -12.35 14.62 9.53
CA ALA A 82 -13.71 14.73 10.05
C ALA A 82 -14.75 14.12 9.09
N VAL A 83 -14.63 14.41 7.78
CA VAL A 83 -15.51 13.80 6.75
C VAL A 83 -15.36 12.28 6.77
N LYS A 84 -14.14 11.75 6.84
CA LYS A 84 -13.93 10.30 6.88
C LYS A 84 -14.45 9.67 8.19
N ALA A 85 -14.31 10.36 9.32
CA ALA A 85 -14.88 9.90 10.58
C ALA A 85 -16.42 9.85 10.52
N GLN A 86 -17.07 10.87 9.95
CA GLN A 86 -18.50 10.89 9.72
C GLN A 86 -18.95 9.72 8.81
N VAL A 87 -18.23 9.47 7.72
CA VAL A 87 -18.53 8.33 6.83
C VAL A 87 -18.54 7.02 7.59
N LEU A 88 -17.55 6.78 8.45
CA LEU A 88 -17.49 5.52 9.21
C LEU A 88 -18.56 5.43 10.30
N ALA A 89 -18.96 6.56 10.88
CA ALA A 89 -20.03 6.59 11.88
C ALA A 89 -21.41 6.30 11.26
N ASP A 90 -21.65 6.81 10.06
CA ASP A 90 -22.95 6.73 9.37
C ASP A 90 -22.95 5.74 8.19
N LEU A 91 -21.94 4.85 8.11
CA LEU A 91 -21.66 4.01 6.95
C LEU A 91 -22.89 3.27 6.39
N PRO A 92 -23.72 2.59 7.20
CA PRO A 92 -24.90 1.87 6.65
C PRO A 92 -25.90 2.81 5.97
N ALA A 93 -26.18 3.97 6.55
CA ALA A 93 -27.11 4.94 5.98
C ALA A 93 -26.57 5.59 4.69
N LEU A 94 -25.26 5.89 4.67
CA LEU A 94 -24.61 6.45 3.48
C LEU A 94 -24.52 5.45 2.35
N LEU A 95 -24.29 4.17 2.63
CA LEU A 95 -24.29 3.11 1.61
C LEU A 95 -25.69 2.91 1.02
N ALA A 96 -26.74 2.86 1.83
CA ALA A 96 -28.12 2.77 1.35
C ALA A 96 -28.48 3.98 0.46
N ARG A 97 -28.07 5.19 0.86
CA ARG A 97 -28.27 6.40 0.06
C ARG A 97 -27.50 6.37 -1.25
N LEU A 98 -26.25 5.87 -1.24
CA LEU A 98 -25.49 5.70 -2.48
C LEU A 98 -26.20 4.74 -3.44
N GLU A 99 -26.65 3.58 -2.95
CA GLU A 99 -27.39 2.61 -3.77
C GLU A 99 -28.64 3.22 -4.39
N GLU A 100 -29.44 3.92 -3.60
CA GLU A 100 -30.61 4.65 -4.08
C GLU A 100 -30.24 5.67 -5.18
N SER A 101 -29.23 6.49 -4.93
CA SER A 101 -28.81 7.56 -5.84
C SER A 101 -28.24 7.02 -7.15
N VAL A 102 -27.43 5.94 -7.10
CA VAL A 102 -26.87 5.28 -8.30
C VAL A 102 -27.98 4.60 -9.11
N THR A 103 -28.89 3.89 -8.45
CA THR A 103 -29.98 3.18 -9.10
C THR A 103 -30.96 4.15 -9.76
N ALA A 104 -31.28 5.27 -9.11
CA ALA A 104 -32.15 6.31 -9.68
C ALA A 104 -31.55 6.96 -10.95
N ARG A 105 -30.26 6.79 -11.19
CA ARG A 105 -29.53 7.29 -12.39
C ARG A 105 -29.19 6.19 -13.38
N GLY A 106 -29.84 5.02 -13.28
CA GLY A 106 -29.70 3.92 -14.24
C GLY A 106 -28.49 3.02 -14.01
N GLY A 107 -27.76 3.18 -12.90
CA GLY A 107 -26.70 2.24 -12.49
C GLY A 107 -27.27 1.03 -11.76
N VAL A 108 -26.52 -0.06 -11.74
CA VAL A 108 -26.86 -1.28 -11.00
C VAL A 108 -25.83 -1.46 -9.88
N VAL A 109 -26.31 -1.55 -8.63
CA VAL A 109 -25.45 -1.75 -7.46
C VAL A 109 -25.44 -3.22 -7.07
N HIS A 110 -24.23 -3.73 -6.81
CA HIS A 110 -23.98 -5.08 -6.34
C HIS A 110 -23.24 -5.02 -5.00
N TRP A 111 -23.57 -5.92 -4.10
CA TRP A 111 -22.93 -6.04 -2.80
C TRP A 111 -22.07 -7.30 -2.79
N ALA A 112 -20.80 -7.15 -2.40
CA ALA A 112 -19.86 -8.25 -2.28
C ALA A 112 -19.26 -8.30 -0.87
N ARG A 113 -19.48 -9.39 -0.17
CA ARG A 113 -18.97 -9.62 1.20
C ARG A 113 -17.47 -9.88 1.22
N ASP A 114 -16.96 -10.51 0.16
CA ASP A 114 -15.58 -10.95 0.07
C ASP A 114 -15.08 -10.97 -1.39
N ALA A 115 -13.81 -11.33 -1.57
CA ALA A 115 -13.15 -11.42 -2.86
C ALA A 115 -13.83 -12.41 -3.82
N ALA A 116 -14.29 -13.56 -3.33
CA ALA A 116 -14.89 -14.60 -4.15
C ALA A 116 -16.23 -14.12 -4.74
N GLU A 117 -17.07 -13.50 -3.92
CA GLU A 117 -18.36 -12.95 -4.34
C GLU A 117 -18.17 -11.78 -5.32
N ALA A 118 -17.22 -10.87 -5.06
CA ALA A 118 -16.91 -9.77 -5.97
C ALA A 118 -16.44 -10.28 -7.33
N ASN A 119 -15.52 -11.24 -7.35
CA ASN A 119 -15.01 -11.84 -8.57
C ASN A 119 -16.11 -12.57 -9.36
N ALA A 120 -17.00 -13.30 -8.69
CA ALA A 120 -18.12 -13.97 -9.32
C ALA A 120 -19.10 -12.97 -9.98
N ILE A 121 -19.41 -11.85 -9.29
CA ILE A 121 -20.26 -10.78 -9.84
C ILE A 121 -19.62 -10.19 -11.09
N VAL A 122 -18.35 -9.76 -11.00
CA VAL A 122 -17.67 -9.12 -12.14
C VAL A 122 -17.50 -10.09 -13.31
N ALA A 123 -17.07 -11.33 -13.06
CA ALA A 123 -16.93 -12.35 -14.09
C ALA A 123 -18.29 -12.65 -14.76
N GLY A 124 -19.38 -12.73 -14.00
CA GLY A 124 -20.73 -12.92 -14.52
C GLY A 124 -21.16 -11.79 -15.44
N ILE A 125 -20.91 -10.52 -15.08
CA ILE A 125 -21.22 -9.36 -15.93
C ILE A 125 -20.39 -9.42 -17.22
N VAL A 126 -19.09 -9.63 -17.13
CA VAL A 126 -18.16 -9.61 -18.26
C VAL A 126 -18.45 -10.77 -19.23
N THR A 127 -18.63 -11.98 -18.73
CA THR A 127 -18.89 -13.17 -19.57
C THR A 127 -20.23 -13.07 -20.28
N ALA A 128 -21.25 -12.44 -19.67
CA ALA A 128 -22.54 -12.18 -20.31
C ALA A 128 -22.44 -11.26 -21.54
N LYS A 129 -21.34 -10.49 -21.67
CA LYS A 129 -21.08 -9.64 -22.86
C LYS A 129 -20.39 -10.39 -23.99
N GLY A 130 -19.98 -11.64 -23.78
CA GLY A 130 -19.34 -12.45 -24.82
C GLY A 130 -17.98 -11.90 -25.27
N VAL A 131 -17.24 -11.22 -24.39
CA VAL A 131 -15.92 -10.66 -24.66
C VAL A 131 -14.83 -11.53 -24.06
N ASP A 132 -13.69 -11.60 -24.73
CA ASP A 132 -12.46 -12.29 -24.29
C ASP A 132 -11.42 -11.32 -23.71
N GLU A 133 -11.68 -10.02 -23.77
CA GLU A 133 -10.78 -8.98 -23.27
C GLU A 133 -11.57 -7.81 -22.67
N VAL A 134 -11.03 -7.24 -21.57
CA VAL A 134 -11.51 -6.01 -20.95
C VAL A 134 -10.33 -5.05 -20.71
N VAL A 135 -10.57 -3.73 -20.76
CA VAL A 135 -9.60 -2.73 -20.31
C VAL A 135 -9.83 -2.40 -18.84
N LYS A 136 -8.76 -2.18 -18.10
CA LYS A 136 -8.84 -1.95 -16.65
C LYS A 136 -8.05 -0.73 -16.22
N VAL A 137 -8.71 0.13 -15.43
CA VAL A 137 -8.03 1.21 -14.70
C VAL A 137 -7.38 0.61 -13.46
N LYS A 138 -6.15 1.02 -13.18
CA LYS A 138 -5.47 0.63 -11.95
C LYS A 138 -6.36 0.81 -10.74
N SER A 139 -6.52 -0.25 -9.97
CA SER A 139 -7.32 -0.25 -8.75
C SER A 139 -6.76 -1.19 -7.70
N MET A 140 -6.48 -0.64 -6.52
CA MET A 140 -6.05 -1.44 -5.37
C MET A 140 -7.14 -2.43 -4.92
N ALA A 141 -8.43 -2.08 -5.07
CA ALA A 141 -9.53 -2.96 -4.71
C ALA A 141 -9.59 -4.19 -5.61
N THR A 142 -9.36 -4.02 -6.93
CA THR A 142 -9.34 -5.14 -7.87
C THR A 142 -8.10 -6.04 -7.72
N GLN A 143 -6.97 -5.47 -7.33
CA GLN A 143 -5.77 -6.26 -6.98
C GLN A 143 -5.97 -7.04 -5.66
N GLU A 144 -6.61 -6.43 -4.68
CA GLU A 144 -6.91 -7.04 -3.39
C GLU A 144 -7.72 -8.34 -3.53
N ILE A 145 -8.60 -8.41 -4.51
CA ILE A 145 -9.44 -9.58 -4.75
C ILE A 145 -8.88 -10.53 -5.82
N GLY A 146 -7.74 -10.22 -6.44
CA GLY A 146 -7.16 -11.05 -7.52
C GLY A 146 -8.05 -11.11 -8.78
N LEU A 147 -8.65 -9.97 -9.14
CA LEU A 147 -9.67 -9.94 -10.20
C LEU A 147 -9.12 -10.37 -11.56
N ASN A 148 -7.87 -10.01 -11.89
CA ASN A 148 -7.28 -10.35 -13.20
C ASN A 148 -7.14 -11.87 -13.35
N GLU A 149 -6.72 -12.56 -12.29
CA GLU A 149 -6.60 -14.01 -12.23
C GLU A 149 -7.99 -14.68 -12.32
N ALA A 150 -8.97 -14.16 -11.59
CA ALA A 150 -10.33 -14.68 -11.62
C ALA A 150 -10.98 -14.53 -13.03
N LEU A 151 -10.77 -13.42 -13.71
CA LEU A 151 -11.24 -13.24 -15.09
C LEU A 151 -10.52 -14.18 -16.06
N ALA A 152 -9.22 -14.39 -15.88
CA ALA A 152 -8.44 -15.32 -16.71
C ALA A 152 -8.92 -16.78 -16.59
N GLU A 153 -9.40 -17.20 -15.41
CA GLU A 153 -10.05 -18.52 -15.23
C GLU A 153 -11.30 -18.68 -16.10
N HIS A 154 -11.98 -17.57 -16.45
CA HIS A 154 -13.12 -17.53 -17.34
C HIS A 154 -12.76 -17.23 -18.80
N GLY A 155 -11.46 -17.22 -19.15
CA GLY A 155 -10.96 -16.96 -20.50
C GLY A 155 -10.95 -15.49 -20.90
N VAL A 156 -11.10 -14.57 -19.96
CA VAL A 156 -11.12 -13.13 -20.21
C VAL A 156 -9.77 -12.51 -19.79
N ALA A 157 -9.13 -11.80 -20.72
CA ALA A 157 -7.91 -11.05 -20.45
C ALA A 157 -8.23 -9.64 -19.93
N ALA A 158 -7.76 -9.29 -18.74
CA ALA A 158 -7.85 -7.93 -18.20
C ALA A 158 -6.57 -7.15 -18.54
N VAL A 159 -6.68 -6.12 -19.38
CA VAL A 159 -5.54 -5.30 -19.82
C VAL A 159 -5.40 -4.09 -18.90
N GLU A 160 -4.28 -4.00 -18.20
CA GLU A 160 -3.92 -2.82 -17.41
C GLU A 160 -3.61 -1.64 -18.32
N THR A 161 -4.16 -0.48 -18.01
CA THR A 161 -4.06 0.70 -18.89
C THR A 161 -3.21 1.83 -18.33
N ASP A 162 -2.83 1.80 -17.05
CA ASP A 162 -1.79 2.63 -16.47
C ASP A 162 -0.42 2.15 -16.96
N LEU A 163 0.47 3.06 -17.36
CA LEU A 163 1.78 2.69 -17.93
C LEU A 163 2.59 1.80 -16.98
N ALA A 164 2.62 2.14 -15.70
CA ALA A 164 3.42 1.40 -14.74
C ALA A 164 2.82 0.03 -14.40
N GLU A 165 1.50 -0.08 -14.35
CA GLU A 165 0.80 -1.37 -14.20
C GLU A 165 0.94 -2.24 -15.46
N LEU A 166 0.88 -1.64 -16.66
CA LEU A 166 1.15 -2.37 -17.91
C LEU A 166 2.55 -2.97 -17.92
N ILE A 167 3.57 -2.22 -17.47
CA ILE A 167 4.94 -2.73 -17.36
C ILE A 167 5.00 -3.91 -16.40
N VAL A 168 4.39 -3.79 -15.22
CA VAL A 168 4.33 -4.87 -14.22
C VAL A 168 3.61 -6.09 -14.78
N GLN A 169 2.47 -5.90 -15.44
CA GLN A 169 1.69 -6.97 -16.06
C GLN A 169 2.48 -7.69 -17.17
N LEU A 170 3.11 -6.94 -18.07
CA LEU A 170 3.94 -7.52 -19.13
C LEU A 170 5.18 -8.23 -18.60
N ALA A 171 5.72 -7.78 -17.46
CA ALA A 171 6.86 -8.41 -16.80
C ALA A 171 6.48 -9.67 -16.01
N ASP A 172 5.21 -10.02 -15.87
CA ASP A 172 4.73 -11.11 -14.99
C ASP A 172 5.18 -10.88 -13.53
N ASP A 173 5.07 -9.63 -13.04
CA ASP A 173 5.62 -9.13 -11.77
C ASP A 173 4.51 -8.57 -10.87
N MET A 174 4.86 -8.17 -9.66
CA MET A 174 3.94 -7.55 -8.69
C MET A 174 4.23 -6.05 -8.53
N PRO A 175 3.20 -5.21 -8.29
CA PRO A 175 3.40 -3.80 -8.03
C PRO A 175 4.14 -3.57 -6.71
N SER A 176 5.07 -2.61 -6.69
CA SER A 176 5.89 -2.27 -5.53
C SER A 176 5.48 -0.95 -4.84
N HIS A 177 4.60 -0.16 -5.47
CA HIS A 177 4.14 1.13 -4.95
C HIS A 177 2.72 1.44 -5.44
N PHE A 178 1.92 2.18 -4.64
CA PHE A 178 0.53 2.50 -5.02
C PHE A 178 0.43 3.37 -6.28
N LEU A 179 1.33 4.34 -6.45
CA LEU A 179 1.27 5.32 -7.54
C LEU A 179 2.28 5.04 -8.66
N VAL A 180 3.38 4.40 -8.34
CA VAL A 180 4.46 4.07 -9.29
C VAL A 180 4.78 2.59 -9.16
N PRO A 181 3.89 1.69 -9.64
CA PRO A 181 4.02 0.25 -9.45
C PRO A 181 5.36 -0.33 -9.88
N ALA A 182 5.91 0.14 -10.99
CA ALA A 182 7.17 -0.31 -11.57
C ALA A 182 8.42 0.45 -11.04
N ILE A 183 8.36 1.10 -9.88
CA ILE A 183 9.45 1.92 -9.29
C ILE A 183 10.78 1.15 -9.15
N HIS A 184 10.73 -0.17 -9.06
CA HIS A 184 11.87 -1.06 -8.95
C HIS A 184 12.55 -1.36 -10.29
N ARG A 185 11.91 -1.07 -11.44
CA ARG A 185 12.43 -1.31 -12.78
C ARG A 185 13.16 -0.09 -13.33
N ASN A 186 14.19 -0.33 -14.18
CA ASN A 186 14.87 0.72 -14.93
C ASN A 186 14.42 0.74 -16.40
N ARG A 187 14.81 1.78 -17.15
CA ARG A 187 14.36 2.00 -18.53
C ARG A 187 14.80 0.90 -19.51
N ARG A 188 15.96 0.30 -19.32
CA ARG A 188 16.46 -0.81 -20.15
C ARG A 188 15.60 -2.06 -19.92
N GLU A 189 15.33 -2.39 -18.67
CA GLU A 189 14.43 -3.49 -18.34
C GLU A 189 13.03 -3.28 -18.95
N ILE A 190 12.49 -2.06 -18.89
CA ILE A 190 11.20 -1.72 -19.49
C ILE A 190 11.23 -1.91 -21.02
N ARG A 191 12.28 -1.45 -21.70
CA ARG A 191 12.46 -1.69 -23.15
C ARG A 191 12.46 -3.18 -23.46
N ASP A 192 13.24 -3.97 -22.72
CA ASP A 192 13.41 -5.40 -22.96
C ASP A 192 12.07 -6.15 -22.72
N ILE A 193 11.30 -5.75 -21.70
CA ILE A 193 9.95 -6.26 -21.45
C ILE A 193 9.03 -5.94 -22.64
N PHE A 194 9.03 -4.71 -23.15
CA PHE A 194 8.18 -4.32 -24.27
C PHE A 194 8.54 -5.11 -25.54
N LEU A 195 9.81 -5.22 -25.88
CA LEU A 195 10.27 -6.01 -27.03
C LEU A 195 9.91 -7.49 -26.92
N ALA A 196 9.94 -8.04 -25.71
CA ALA A 196 9.64 -9.47 -25.48
C ALA A 196 8.15 -9.79 -25.41
N ARG A 197 7.31 -8.84 -24.98
CA ARG A 197 5.92 -9.13 -24.57
C ARG A 197 4.84 -8.33 -25.32
N MET A 198 5.16 -7.18 -25.88
CA MET A 198 4.24 -6.42 -26.72
C MET A 198 4.44 -6.85 -28.19
N ALA A 199 3.42 -7.52 -28.76
CA ALA A 199 3.50 -8.01 -30.15
C ALA A 199 3.67 -6.89 -31.20
N ASP A 200 3.35 -5.67 -30.82
CA ASP A 200 3.34 -4.46 -31.67
C ASP A 200 4.43 -3.45 -31.25
N ALA A 201 5.37 -3.86 -30.39
CA ALA A 201 6.52 -3.03 -30.07
C ALA A 201 7.40 -2.81 -31.31
N PRO A 202 7.84 -1.56 -31.59
CA PRO A 202 8.81 -1.31 -32.66
C PRO A 202 10.08 -2.15 -32.43
N PRO A 203 10.62 -2.85 -33.46
CA PRO A 203 11.80 -3.70 -33.30
C PRO A 203 13.08 -2.90 -32.97
N ASP A 204 13.10 -1.62 -33.29
CA ASP A 204 14.17 -0.66 -33.03
C ASP A 204 13.94 0.20 -31.77
N LEU A 205 13.01 -0.20 -30.90
CA LEU A 205 12.65 0.53 -29.67
C LEU A 205 13.90 0.74 -28.79
N THR A 206 14.14 2.00 -28.41
CA THR A 206 15.24 2.36 -27.50
C THR A 206 14.73 2.51 -26.04
N ASP A 207 15.66 2.74 -25.10
CA ASP A 207 15.32 3.01 -23.70
C ASP A 207 15.03 4.51 -23.41
N ALA A 208 14.84 5.31 -24.48
CA ALA A 208 14.45 6.71 -24.34
C ALA A 208 13.01 6.79 -23.78
N PRO A 209 12.75 7.56 -22.70
CA PRO A 209 11.44 7.59 -22.03
C PRO A 209 10.31 7.95 -22.99
N ARG A 210 10.54 8.85 -23.94
CA ARG A 210 9.54 9.28 -24.91
C ARG A 210 9.15 8.15 -25.87
N GLU A 211 10.10 7.34 -26.30
CA GLU A 211 9.84 6.21 -27.20
C GLU A 211 9.08 5.10 -26.51
N LEU A 212 9.49 4.76 -25.27
CA LEU A 212 8.78 3.80 -24.42
C LEU A 212 7.33 4.22 -24.20
N ALA A 213 7.10 5.49 -23.83
CA ALA A 213 5.75 6.02 -23.63
C ALA A 213 4.94 6.03 -24.95
N THR A 214 5.59 6.30 -26.11
CA THR A 214 4.91 6.29 -27.41
C THR A 214 4.51 4.87 -27.81
N ALA A 215 5.35 3.87 -27.58
CA ALA A 215 5.04 2.46 -27.86
C ALA A 215 3.86 1.99 -27.00
N ALA A 216 3.89 2.23 -25.67
CA ALA A 216 2.77 1.91 -24.78
C ALA A 216 1.48 2.62 -25.18
N ARG A 217 1.55 3.91 -25.53
CA ARG A 217 0.40 4.69 -26.03
C ARG A 217 -0.21 4.10 -27.28
N ALA A 218 0.60 3.68 -28.25
CA ALA A 218 0.13 3.07 -29.49
C ALA A 218 -0.57 1.74 -29.23
N HIS A 219 0.03 0.92 -28.34
CA HIS A 219 -0.56 -0.34 -27.89
C HIS A 219 -1.92 -0.13 -27.22
N LEU A 220 -1.98 0.69 -26.17
CA LEU A 220 -3.20 0.94 -25.41
C LEU A 220 -4.29 1.63 -26.21
N ARG A 221 -3.93 2.53 -27.15
CA ARG A 221 -4.91 3.21 -27.98
C ARG A 221 -5.79 2.22 -28.76
N ARG A 222 -5.21 1.14 -29.30
CA ARG A 222 -5.98 0.11 -29.98
C ARG A 222 -6.96 -0.57 -29.02
N LYS A 223 -6.47 -0.92 -27.81
CA LYS A 223 -7.29 -1.53 -26.78
C LYS A 223 -8.50 -0.65 -26.41
N PHE A 224 -8.27 0.62 -26.16
CA PHE A 224 -9.35 1.57 -25.85
C PHE A 224 -10.42 1.68 -26.95
N LEU A 225 -10.02 1.58 -28.23
CA LEU A 225 -10.93 1.76 -29.36
C LEU A 225 -11.70 0.49 -29.71
N THR A 226 -11.28 -0.67 -29.25
CA THR A 226 -11.90 -1.97 -29.63
C THR A 226 -12.60 -2.68 -28.49
N THR A 227 -12.22 -2.40 -27.24
CA THR A 227 -12.76 -3.11 -26.08
C THR A 227 -14.11 -2.53 -25.65
N LYS A 228 -15.10 -3.40 -25.44
CA LYS A 228 -16.49 -3.03 -25.12
C LYS A 228 -16.75 -2.90 -23.62
N VAL A 229 -15.94 -3.52 -22.80
CA VAL A 229 -16.11 -3.56 -21.33
C VAL A 229 -14.89 -2.97 -20.66
N ALA A 230 -15.13 -2.04 -19.74
CA ALA A 230 -14.09 -1.53 -18.85
C ALA A 230 -14.35 -1.88 -17.39
N ILE A 231 -13.26 -2.07 -16.66
CA ILE A 231 -13.31 -2.22 -15.21
C ILE A 231 -12.52 -1.07 -14.56
N SER A 232 -13.11 -0.43 -13.56
CA SER A 232 -12.47 0.64 -12.80
C SER A 232 -12.53 0.39 -11.30
N GLY A 233 -11.70 1.11 -10.57
CA GLY A 233 -11.93 1.40 -9.16
C GLY A 233 -12.59 2.76 -9.01
N ALA A 234 -12.72 3.21 -7.74
CA ALA A 234 -13.10 4.58 -7.41
C ALA A 234 -12.16 5.14 -6.34
N ASN A 235 -11.82 6.42 -6.46
CA ASN A 235 -11.18 7.15 -5.38
C ASN A 235 -12.22 7.57 -4.34
N PHE A 236 -13.39 8.04 -4.81
CA PHE A 236 -14.49 8.51 -3.98
C PHE A 236 -15.85 8.22 -4.62
N ALA A 237 -16.89 8.12 -3.79
CA ALA A 237 -18.28 8.10 -4.23
C ALA A 237 -19.11 9.04 -3.34
N ALA A 238 -19.81 9.99 -3.94
CA ALA A 238 -20.71 10.90 -3.24
C ALA A 238 -22.07 10.23 -3.02
N ALA A 239 -22.44 10.01 -1.75
CA ALA A 239 -23.65 9.27 -1.40
C ALA A 239 -24.94 9.98 -1.83
N ASP A 240 -24.96 11.31 -1.77
CA ASP A 240 -26.16 12.12 -2.09
C ASP A 240 -26.51 12.16 -3.57
N THR A 241 -25.52 12.11 -4.45
CA THR A 241 -25.71 12.24 -5.90
C THR A 241 -25.52 10.93 -6.68
N GLY A 242 -24.90 9.91 -6.06
CA GLY A 242 -24.45 8.72 -6.75
C GLY A 242 -23.23 8.95 -7.66
N THR A 243 -22.56 10.07 -7.51
CA THR A 243 -21.40 10.43 -8.34
C THR A 243 -20.17 9.66 -7.91
N ILE A 244 -19.53 9.01 -8.88
CA ILE A 244 -18.27 8.28 -8.69
C ILE A 244 -17.13 9.13 -9.24
N GLY A 245 -16.00 9.14 -8.52
CA GLY A 245 -14.81 9.90 -8.90
C GLY A 245 -13.57 9.03 -9.07
N VAL A 246 -12.89 9.21 -10.21
CA VAL A 246 -11.55 8.69 -10.47
C VAL A 246 -10.59 9.85 -10.70
N VAL A 247 -9.46 9.82 -9.99
CA VAL A 247 -8.41 10.84 -10.03
C VAL A 247 -7.13 10.18 -10.52
N GLU A 248 -6.61 10.65 -11.65
CA GLU A 248 -5.44 10.05 -12.31
C GLU A 248 -4.64 11.08 -13.12
N SER A 249 -3.46 10.71 -13.62
CA SER A 249 -2.53 11.64 -14.25
C SER A 249 -2.25 11.36 -15.74
N GLU A 250 -2.70 10.24 -16.28
CA GLU A 250 -2.32 9.77 -17.62
C GLU A 250 -3.44 9.88 -18.65
N GLY A 251 -4.70 10.02 -18.24
CA GLY A 251 -5.88 10.03 -19.09
C GLY A 251 -6.40 8.63 -19.47
N ASN A 252 -5.71 7.56 -19.06
CA ASN A 252 -6.11 6.18 -19.26
C ASN A 252 -7.44 5.86 -18.55
N GLY A 253 -7.60 6.36 -17.33
CA GLY A 253 -8.85 6.23 -16.58
C GLY A 253 -10.01 6.85 -17.34
N ARG A 254 -9.86 8.07 -17.85
CA ARG A 254 -10.88 8.74 -18.67
C ARG A 254 -11.26 7.91 -19.90
N MET A 255 -10.28 7.31 -20.60
CA MET A 255 -10.57 6.44 -21.76
C MET A 255 -11.41 5.22 -21.36
N CYS A 256 -11.08 4.56 -20.25
CA CYS A 256 -11.85 3.43 -19.73
C CYS A 256 -13.26 3.82 -19.27
N LEU A 257 -13.44 5.05 -18.78
CA LEU A 257 -14.73 5.52 -18.25
C LEU A 257 -15.68 6.05 -19.35
N THR A 258 -15.19 6.32 -20.56
CA THR A 258 -15.98 7.01 -21.59
C THR A 258 -16.17 6.21 -22.88
N LEU A 259 -15.25 5.33 -23.26
CA LEU A 259 -15.29 4.66 -24.56
C LEU A 259 -16.06 3.32 -24.55
N PRO A 260 -15.93 2.44 -23.54
CA PRO A 260 -16.63 1.16 -23.52
C PRO A 260 -18.14 1.29 -23.36
N GLU A 261 -18.86 0.29 -23.86
CA GLU A 261 -20.32 0.20 -23.74
C GLU A 261 -20.78 -0.13 -22.31
N THR A 262 -19.97 -0.93 -21.59
CA THR A 262 -20.25 -1.37 -20.22
C THR A 262 -19.10 -0.99 -19.30
N LEU A 263 -19.42 -0.34 -18.18
CA LEU A 263 -18.49 0.01 -17.11
C LEU A 263 -18.82 -0.74 -15.84
N VAL A 264 -17.83 -1.45 -15.27
CA VAL A 264 -17.92 -2.09 -13.96
C VAL A 264 -16.93 -1.43 -13.01
N THR A 265 -17.43 -0.81 -11.94
CA THR A 265 -16.59 -0.17 -10.91
C THR A 265 -16.59 -1.01 -9.64
N VAL A 266 -15.42 -1.42 -9.18
CA VAL A 266 -15.23 -2.13 -7.89
C VAL A 266 -14.68 -1.18 -6.86
N MET A 267 -15.39 -1.00 -5.75
CA MET A 267 -15.06 0.01 -4.75
C MET A 267 -15.22 -0.54 -3.33
N GLY A 268 -14.22 -0.32 -2.48
CA GLY A 268 -14.36 -0.57 -1.04
C GLY A 268 -15.41 0.34 -0.40
N ILE A 269 -16.22 -0.21 0.49
CA ILE A 269 -17.33 0.51 1.16
C ILE A 269 -16.87 1.77 1.92
N GLU A 270 -15.60 1.87 2.28
CA GLU A 270 -15.01 3.02 2.98
C GLU A 270 -14.74 4.24 2.09
N LYS A 271 -14.94 4.14 0.76
CA LYS A 271 -14.59 5.19 -0.21
C LYS A 271 -15.63 6.31 -0.34
N LEU A 272 -16.64 6.28 0.48
CA LEU A 272 -17.70 7.30 0.45
C LEU A 272 -17.24 8.68 0.90
N VAL A 273 -17.94 9.67 0.38
CA VAL A 273 -18.13 11.00 0.97
C VAL A 273 -19.64 11.26 1.11
N PRO A 274 -20.10 11.97 2.17
CA PRO A 274 -21.52 12.15 2.42
C PRO A 274 -22.23 12.96 1.31
N ARG A 275 -21.58 14.02 0.84
CA ARG A 275 -22.11 14.95 -0.16
C ARG A 275 -21.11 15.20 -1.27
N PHE A 276 -21.62 15.60 -2.42
CA PHE A 276 -20.79 15.94 -3.58
C PHE A 276 -19.78 17.08 -3.28
N GLU A 277 -20.20 18.08 -2.53
CA GLU A 277 -19.33 19.20 -2.15
C GLU A 277 -18.14 18.75 -1.29
N ASP A 278 -18.29 17.69 -0.50
CA ASP A 278 -17.20 17.16 0.34
C ASP A 278 -16.02 16.63 -0.49
N LEU A 279 -16.22 16.37 -1.80
CA LEU A 279 -15.14 16.02 -2.74
C LEU A 279 -14.09 17.13 -2.84
N GLU A 280 -14.45 18.39 -2.70
CA GLU A 280 -13.52 19.52 -2.81
C GLU A 280 -12.34 19.37 -1.85
N VAL A 281 -12.59 18.93 -0.63
CA VAL A 281 -11.55 18.68 0.39
C VAL A 281 -10.55 17.64 -0.12
N PHE A 282 -11.03 16.54 -0.65
CA PHE A 282 -10.17 15.43 -1.08
C PHE A 282 -9.47 15.71 -2.41
N LEU A 283 -10.09 16.46 -3.31
CA LEU A 283 -9.47 16.89 -4.58
C LEU A 283 -8.32 17.88 -4.35
N GLN A 284 -8.24 18.51 -3.19
CA GLN A 284 -7.09 19.29 -2.77
C GLN A 284 -6.05 18.44 -2.02
N LEU A 285 -6.50 17.58 -1.09
CA LEU A 285 -5.62 16.76 -0.26
C LEU A 285 -4.87 15.69 -1.05
N LEU A 286 -5.58 14.98 -1.96
CA LEU A 286 -5.04 13.80 -2.65
C LEU A 286 -3.87 14.13 -3.58
N PRO A 287 -3.98 15.06 -4.56
CA PRO A 287 -2.88 15.33 -5.50
C PRO A 287 -1.64 15.88 -4.80
N ARG A 288 -1.81 16.82 -3.85
CA ARG A 288 -0.69 17.37 -3.09
C ARG A 288 0.03 16.33 -2.28
N SER A 289 -0.71 15.39 -1.69
CA SER A 289 -0.13 14.31 -0.88
C SER A 289 0.45 13.17 -1.71
N ALA A 290 -0.07 12.93 -2.92
CA ALA A 290 0.29 11.81 -3.78
C ALA A 290 1.55 12.08 -4.60
N THR A 291 1.44 12.96 -5.59
CA THR A 291 2.49 13.26 -6.58
C THR A 291 3.13 14.63 -6.37
N GLY A 292 2.68 15.37 -5.36
CA GLY A 292 3.13 16.74 -5.10
C GLY A 292 2.66 17.71 -6.19
N GLU A 293 1.41 17.62 -6.57
CA GLU A 293 0.78 18.49 -7.56
C GLU A 293 -0.39 19.26 -6.96
N ARG A 294 -0.62 20.49 -7.42
CA ARG A 294 -1.72 21.34 -6.93
C ARG A 294 -3.08 20.74 -7.23
N MET A 295 -3.21 20.09 -8.39
CA MET A 295 -4.39 19.34 -8.82
C MET A 295 -3.97 18.22 -9.77
N ASN A 296 -4.77 17.17 -9.87
CA ASN A 296 -4.52 16.13 -10.86
C ASN A 296 -4.87 16.61 -12.27
N PRO A 297 -4.11 16.21 -13.30
CA PRO A 297 -4.43 16.50 -14.69
C PRO A 297 -5.80 16.03 -15.12
N TYR A 298 -6.24 14.88 -14.60
CA TYR A 298 -7.54 14.30 -14.91
C TYR A 298 -8.30 13.96 -13.63
N THR A 299 -9.45 14.59 -13.47
CA THR A 299 -10.47 14.21 -12.49
C THR A 299 -11.73 13.88 -13.28
N SER A 300 -12.10 12.61 -13.29
CA SER A 300 -13.29 12.14 -13.99
C SER A 300 -14.39 11.85 -12.98
N LEU A 301 -15.51 12.53 -13.13
CA LEU A 301 -16.72 12.37 -12.31
C LEU A 301 -17.84 11.94 -13.23
N TRP A 302 -18.57 10.89 -12.86
CA TRP A 302 -19.75 10.47 -13.60
C TRP A 302 -20.87 10.07 -12.66
N THR A 303 -22.10 10.28 -13.12
CA THR A 303 -23.29 10.05 -12.32
C THR A 303 -24.30 9.28 -13.16
N GLY A 304 -24.31 7.95 -12.98
CA GLY A 304 -25.22 7.05 -13.67
C GLY A 304 -24.97 6.89 -15.18
N VAL A 305 -26.02 6.63 -15.92
CA VAL A 305 -26.03 6.35 -17.37
C VAL A 305 -26.72 7.47 -18.12
N THR A 306 -26.10 7.96 -19.21
CA THR A 306 -26.68 8.94 -20.12
C THR A 306 -26.86 8.29 -21.49
N PRO A 307 -28.09 8.14 -22.02
CA PRO A 307 -28.31 7.54 -23.32
C PRO A 307 -27.53 8.23 -24.45
N GLY A 308 -26.71 7.46 -25.16
CA GLY A 308 -25.92 7.95 -26.30
C GLY A 308 -24.61 8.66 -25.90
N ASP A 309 -24.27 8.76 -24.61
CA ASP A 309 -23.01 9.35 -24.13
C ASP A 309 -22.36 8.45 -23.09
N GLY A 310 -21.11 8.06 -23.33
CA GLY A 310 -20.35 7.16 -22.46
C GLY A 310 -20.93 5.74 -22.36
N PRO A 311 -20.63 5.01 -21.29
CA PRO A 311 -21.15 3.67 -21.05
C PRO A 311 -22.67 3.65 -20.96
N GLN A 312 -23.27 2.70 -21.67
CA GLN A 312 -24.74 2.50 -21.69
C GLN A 312 -25.21 1.55 -20.58
N GLU A 313 -24.26 0.89 -19.91
CA GLU A 313 -24.48 0.09 -18.71
C GLU A 313 -23.41 0.44 -17.66
N PHE A 314 -23.87 0.68 -16.45
CA PHE A 314 -22.98 0.98 -15.32
C PHE A 314 -23.29 0.05 -14.14
N HIS A 315 -22.29 -0.67 -13.67
CA HIS A 315 -22.35 -1.55 -12.52
C HIS A 315 -21.39 -1.07 -11.43
N LEU A 316 -21.89 -0.90 -10.22
CA LEU A 316 -21.10 -0.56 -9.03
C LEU A 316 -21.06 -1.75 -8.07
N VAL A 317 -19.89 -2.33 -7.87
CA VAL A 317 -19.66 -3.42 -6.90
C VAL A 317 -19.09 -2.84 -5.61
N LEU A 318 -19.88 -2.88 -4.54
CA LEU A 318 -19.54 -2.44 -3.20
C LEU A 318 -18.87 -3.60 -2.45
N LEU A 319 -17.58 -3.46 -2.14
CA LEU A 319 -16.75 -4.52 -1.57
C LEU A 319 -16.52 -4.31 -0.08
N ASP A 320 -16.94 -5.26 0.77
CA ASP A 320 -16.55 -5.30 2.18
C ASP A 320 -15.14 -5.88 2.37
N ASN A 321 -14.94 -7.12 2.05
CA ASN A 321 -13.67 -7.86 2.15
C ASN A 321 -12.91 -7.56 3.46
N GLY A 322 -13.62 -7.64 4.60
CA GLY A 322 -13.06 -7.43 5.94
C GLY A 322 -13.12 -5.99 6.46
N ARG A 323 -13.63 -5.02 5.70
CA ARG A 323 -13.71 -3.61 6.14
C ARG A 323 -14.64 -3.43 7.33
N THR A 324 -15.74 -4.16 7.39
CA THR A 324 -16.63 -4.16 8.56
C THR A 324 -15.95 -4.68 9.82
N LYS A 325 -15.02 -5.64 9.71
CA LYS A 325 -14.19 -6.12 10.83
C LYS A 325 -13.24 -5.02 11.30
N VAL A 326 -12.60 -4.32 10.36
CA VAL A 326 -11.71 -3.17 10.68
C VAL A 326 -12.52 -2.06 11.34
N LEU A 327 -13.74 -1.78 10.85
CA LEU A 327 -14.63 -0.76 11.41
C LEU A 327 -15.02 -1.09 12.85
N ALA A 328 -15.25 -2.36 13.18
CA ALA A 328 -15.59 -2.81 14.53
C ALA A 328 -14.41 -2.71 15.52
N ASP A 329 -13.17 -2.64 15.03
CA ASP A 329 -11.98 -2.46 15.86
C ASP A 329 -11.78 -0.99 16.22
N GLU A 330 -12.01 -0.63 17.47
CA GLU A 330 -11.90 0.76 17.95
C GLU A 330 -10.51 1.36 17.74
N ALA A 331 -9.46 0.59 17.99
CA ALA A 331 -8.08 1.06 17.84
C ALA A 331 -7.67 1.16 16.36
N GLY A 332 -8.16 0.26 15.52
CA GLY A 332 -7.72 0.11 14.14
C GLY A 332 -8.60 0.80 13.09
N ARG A 333 -9.85 1.14 13.41
CA ARG A 333 -10.85 1.64 12.44
C ARG A 333 -10.39 2.87 11.64
N ALA A 334 -9.54 3.73 12.23
CA ALA A 334 -9.00 4.89 11.55
C ALA A 334 -8.16 4.53 10.31
N ALA A 335 -7.68 3.29 10.15
CA ALA A 335 -7.03 2.83 8.94
C ALA A 335 -7.95 2.93 7.70
N LEU A 336 -9.29 2.87 7.87
CA LEU A 336 -10.28 3.03 6.81
C LEU A 336 -10.45 4.48 6.33
N HIS A 337 -9.91 5.49 7.03
CA HIS A 337 -9.83 6.86 6.52
C HIS A 337 -8.93 6.97 5.28
N CYS A 338 -8.07 5.98 5.03
CA CYS A 338 -7.02 6.06 4.02
C CYS A 338 -7.55 6.33 2.61
N ILE A 339 -7.09 7.44 2.02
CA ILE A 339 -7.40 7.85 0.64
C ILE A 339 -6.40 7.32 -0.39
N ARG A 340 -5.47 6.44 -0.01
CA ARG A 340 -4.47 5.78 -0.86
C ARG A 340 -3.48 6.73 -1.55
N CYS A 341 -3.12 7.84 -0.91
CA CYS A 341 -2.22 8.86 -1.47
C CYS A 341 -0.72 8.50 -1.45
N SER A 342 -0.31 7.43 -0.79
CA SER A 342 1.11 7.00 -0.64
C SER A 342 2.04 7.95 0.13
N ALA A 343 1.58 9.07 0.67
CA ALA A 343 2.46 10.00 1.39
C ALA A 343 3.27 9.32 2.51
N CYS A 344 2.62 8.42 3.27
CA CYS A 344 3.28 7.66 4.32
C CYS A 344 4.38 6.70 3.81
N LEU A 345 4.26 6.15 2.58
CA LEU A 345 5.28 5.32 1.95
C LEU A 345 6.51 6.16 1.61
N ASN A 346 6.28 7.34 1.02
CA ASN A 346 7.35 8.21 0.52
C ASN A 346 8.22 8.81 1.63
N VAL A 347 7.73 8.88 2.87
CA VAL A 347 8.51 9.37 4.03
C VAL A 347 9.05 8.24 4.91
N CYS A 348 8.68 6.99 4.64
CA CYS A 348 9.01 5.87 5.51
C CYS A 348 10.47 5.41 5.32
N PRO A 349 11.33 5.50 6.35
CA PRO A 349 12.71 5.03 6.24
C PRO A 349 12.81 3.52 6.00
N VAL A 350 11.83 2.74 6.44
CA VAL A 350 11.80 1.29 6.18
C VAL A 350 11.46 1.02 4.72
N TYR A 351 10.38 1.62 4.21
CA TYR A 351 9.97 1.46 2.81
C TYR A 351 11.08 1.90 1.84
N GLU A 352 11.75 3.00 2.10
CA GLU A 352 12.87 3.51 1.28
C GLU A 352 14.01 2.50 1.15
N GLN A 353 14.21 1.63 2.14
CA GLN A 353 15.28 0.64 2.12
C GLN A 353 14.88 -0.69 1.46
N VAL A 354 13.63 -1.13 1.59
CA VAL A 354 13.23 -2.49 1.20
C VAL A 354 12.19 -2.54 0.08
N GLY A 355 11.51 -1.42 -0.23
CA GLY A 355 10.44 -1.37 -1.23
C GLY A 355 9.18 -2.12 -0.83
N GLY A 356 8.19 -2.11 -1.74
CA GLY A 356 6.86 -2.70 -1.49
C GLY A 356 6.85 -4.21 -1.45
N HIS A 357 7.64 -4.87 -2.32
CA HIS A 357 7.68 -6.33 -2.41
C HIS A 357 8.03 -6.99 -1.08
N ALA A 358 8.89 -6.37 -0.26
CA ALA A 358 9.25 -6.92 1.04
C ALA A 358 8.06 -7.01 2.01
N TYR A 359 7.04 -6.18 1.84
CA TYR A 359 5.80 -6.28 2.63
C TYR A 359 4.94 -7.47 2.20
N GLY A 360 5.11 -7.98 0.97
CA GLY A 360 4.37 -9.11 0.44
C GLY A 360 2.85 -8.90 0.48
N SER A 361 2.39 -7.69 0.22
CA SER A 361 0.98 -7.30 0.31
C SER A 361 0.63 -6.27 -0.75
N VAL A 362 -0.62 -6.29 -1.21
CA VAL A 362 -1.20 -5.24 -2.06
C VAL A 362 -1.06 -3.86 -1.41
N TYR A 363 -1.09 -3.82 -0.08
CA TYR A 363 -0.88 -2.59 0.69
C TYR A 363 0.50 -2.60 1.36
N PRO A 364 1.56 -2.05 0.73
CA PRO A 364 2.87 -1.92 1.35
C PRO A 364 2.99 -0.68 2.24
N GLY A 365 4.12 -0.57 2.92
CA GLY A 365 4.48 0.59 3.73
C GLY A 365 3.68 0.73 5.02
N PRO A 366 3.70 1.91 5.67
CA PRO A 366 3.09 2.10 6.98
C PRO A 366 1.59 1.82 7.02
N ILE A 367 0.84 2.25 6.01
CA ILE A 367 -0.61 1.96 5.95
C ILE A 367 -0.88 0.46 5.78
N GLY A 368 -0.08 -0.23 4.96
CA GLY A 368 -0.20 -1.67 4.79
C GLY A 368 0.17 -2.45 6.03
N ALA A 369 1.15 -1.96 6.79
CA ALA A 369 1.55 -2.58 8.06
C ALA A 369 0.44 -2.57 9.12
N ILE A 370 -0.55 -1.68 9.00
CA ILE A 370 -1.73 -1.68 9.88
C ILE A 370 -2.98 -2.26 9.21
N LEU A 371 -3.20 -2.00 7.92
CA LEU A 371 -4.45 -2.39 7.24
C LEU A 371 -4.46 -3.87 6.86
N THR A 372 -3.37 -4.40 6.30
CA THR A 372 -3.32 -5.80 5.85
C THR A 372 -3.63 -6.79 6.97
N PRO A 373 -2.98 -6.74 8.16
CA PRO A 373 -3.30 -7.67 9.24
C PRO A 373 -4.74 -7.53 9.77
N GLN A 374 -5.34 -6.34 9.66
CA GLN A 374 -6.72 -6.12 10.08
C GLN A 374 -7.75 -6.67 9.08
N LEU A 375 -7.49 -6.54 7.77
CA LEU A 375 -8.36 -7.10 6.73
C LEU A 375 -8.35 -8.63 6.72
N THR A 376 -7.19 -9.24 6.93
CA THR A 376 -7.05 -10.71 6.96
C THR A 376 -7.55 -11.34 8.27
N GLY A 377 -7.71 -10.54 9.32
CA GLY A 377 -8.13 -11.00 10.66
C GLY A 377 -6.96 -11.39 11.55
N PRO A 378 -7.22 -11.61 12.85
CA PRO A 378 -6.16 -11.90 13.81
C PRO A 378 -5.51 -13.26 13.56
N SER A 379 -4.22 -13.30 13.75
CA SER A 379 -3.27 -14.38 13.51
C SER A 379 -3.57 -15.72 14.23
N GLY A 380 -4.58 -15.78 15.07
CA GLY A 380 -4.88 -16.95 15.89
C GLY A 380 -5.73 -18.04 15.22
N THR A 381 -6.27 -17.83 14.00
CA THR A 381 -7.28 -18.71 13.39
C THR A 381 -6.80 -19.51 12.18
N ALA A 382 -5.57 -19.32 11.69
CA ALA A 382 -4.99 -20.23 10.72
C ALA A 382 -4.73 -21.59 11.40
N GLY A 383 -5.68 -22.51 11.31
CA GLY A 383 -5.54 -23.86 11.82
C GLY A 383 -4.31 -24.53 11.22
N GLY A 384 -3.30 -24.84 12.05
CA GLY A 384 -2.16 -25.59 11.58
C GLY A 384 -0.78 -25.16 12.06
N GLY A 385 -0.63 -24.46 13.17
CA GLY A 385 0.69 -24.30 13.83
C GLY A 385 1.70 -23.39 13.13
N HIS A 386 1.36 -22.78 11.98
CA HIS A 386 2.19 -21.82 11.27
C HIS A 386 1.90 -20.41 11.78
N ARG A 387 2.96 -19.60 11.96
CA ARG A 387 2.81 -18.17 12.25
C ARG A 387 2.09 -17.49 11.08
N ASP A 388 1.12 -16.60 11.40
CA ASP A 388 0.52 -15.74 10.38
C ASP A 388 1.63 -14.93 9.71
N PRO A 389 1.73 -14.97 8.36
CA PRO A 389 2.71 -14.19 7.64
C PRO A 389 2.55 -12.68 7.85
N ASN A 390 1.37 -12.22 8.28
CA ASN A 390 1.08 -10.82 8.57
C ASN A 390 1.56 -10.36 9.96
N ALA A 391 1.79 -11.28 10.91
CA ALA A 391 2.24 -10.97 12.27
C ALA A 391 3.52 -10.11 12.32
N ALA A 392 4.37 -10.17 11.29
CA ALA A 392 5.58 -9.37 11.19
C ALA A 392 5.34 -7.95 10.65
N LEU A 393 4.23 -7.66 10.00
CA LEU A 393 3.97 -6.37 9.35
C LEU A 393 3.92 -5.20 10.33
N PRO A 394 3.26 -5.27 11.51
CA PRO A 394 3.29 -4.18 12.48
C PRO A 394 4.69 -3.83 12.98
N PHE A 395 5.64 -4.78 12.90
CA PHE A 395 7.03 -4.56 13.26
C PHE A 395 7.89 -3.97 12.13
N ALA A 396 7.35 -3.86 10.90
CA ALA A 396 8.02 -3.22 9.76
C ALA A 396 8.02 -1.69 9.86
N SER A 397 8.33 -1.14 11.05
CA SER A 397 8.31 0.28 11.33
C SER A 397 9.33 0.65 12.41
N THR A 398 9.96 1.82 12.26
CA THR A 398 10.82 2.43 13.27
C THR A 398 10.05 3.23 14.32
N LEU A 399 8.73 3.42 14.17
CA LEU A 399 7.89 4.28 14.99
C LEU A 399 8.36 5.74 15.05
N CYS A 400 8.99 6.25 13.98
CA CYS A 400 9.53 7.63 13.94
C CYS A 400 8.45 8.73 13.85
N GLY A 401 7.18 8.38 13.63
CA GLY A 401 6.07 9.35 13.54
C GLY A 401 5.84 9.99 12.18
N ALA A 402 6.83 9.99 11.26
CA ALA A 402 6.75 10.69 9.97
C ALA A 402 5.51 10.34 9.13
N CYS A 403 5.01 9.11 9.23
CA CYS A 403 3.79 8.70 8.51
C CYS A 403 2.51 9.36 9.05
N TYR A 404 2.46 9.72 10.34
CA TYR A 404 1.39 10.52 10.93
C TYR A 404 1.46 11.99 10.49
N ASP A 405 2.67 12.56 10.54
CA ASP A 405 2.88 13.97 10.20
C ASP A 405 2.44 14.29 8.77
N VAL A 406 2.67 13.37 7.81
CA VAL A 406 2.32 13.60 6.41
C VAL A 406 0.91 13.14 6.03
N CYS A 407 0.20 12.40 6.89
CA CYS A 407 -1.10 11.84 6.54
C CYS A 407 -2.14 12.93 6.31
N PRO A 408 -2.72 13.08 5.09
CA PRO A 408 -3.66 14.14 4.80
C PRO A 408 -5.03 13.97 5.49
N VAL A 409 -5.29 12.81 6.07
CA VAL A 409 -6.52 12.48 6.83
C VAL A 409 -6.22 12.01 8.25
N ARG A 410 -5.05 12.39 8.78
CA ARG A 410 -4.63 12.25 10.18
C ARG A 410 -4.79 10.84 10.77
N ILE A 411 -4.43 9.80 10.01
CA ILE A 411 -4.39 8.43 10.58
C ILE A 411 -3.19 8.32 11.52
N ASP A 412 -3.45 8.06 12.80
CA ASP A 412 -2.37 7.80 13.77
C ASP A 412 -1.82 6.36 13.61
N ILE A 413 -1.08 6.17 12.51
CA ILE A 413 -0.45 4.89 12.18
C ILE A 413 0.48 4.39 13.31
N PRO A 414 1.33 5.23 13.95
CA PRO A 414 2.19 4.79 15.04
C PRO A 414 1.44 4.18 16.22
N SER A 415 0.35 4.79 16.67
CA SER A 415 -0.47 4.27 17.78
C SER A 415 -1.13 2.94 17.42
N ILE A 416 -1.67 2.82 16.20
CA ILE A 416 -2.25 1.56 15.72
C ILE A 416 -1.18 0.47 15.64
N LEU A 417 0.04 0.79 15.17
CA LEU A 417 1.14 -0.18 15.14
C LEU A 417 1.50 -0.70 16.52
N VAL A 418 1.53 0.17 17.53
CA VAL A 418 1.82 -0.23 18.91
C VAL A 418 0.76 -1.18 19.43
N GLU A 419 -0.51 -0.89 19.19
CA GLU A 419 -1.64 -1.74 19.57
C GLU A 419 -1.57 -3.12 18.88
N LEU A 420 -1.36 -3.14 17.55
CA LEU A 420 -1.24 -4.40 16.82
C LEU A 420 -0.04 -5.22 17.28
N ARG A 421 1.10 -4.59 17.62
CA ARG A 421 2.25 -5.27 18.22
C ARG A 421 1.92 -5.89 19.57
N ALA A 422 1.16 -5.19 20.40
CA ALA A 422 0.74 -5.72 21.70
C ALA A 422 -0.14 -6.97 21.52
N ARG A 423 -1.09 -6.93 20.56
CA ARG A 423 -1.95 -8.09 20.24
C ARG A 423 -1.14 -9.29 19.76
N GLU A 424 -0.14 -9.08 18.88
CA GLU A 424 0.73 -10.16 18.41
C GLU A 424 1.56 -10.78 19.54
N VAL A 425 2.10 -9.95 20.43
CA VAL A 425 2.84 -10.42 21.60
C VAL A 425 1.93 -11.20 22.56
N ASP A 426 0.69 -10.77 22.73
CA ASP A 426 -0.28 -11.45 23.58
C ASP A 426 -0.75 -12.79 22.98
N ALA A 427 -0.92 -12.85 21.66
CA ALA A 427 -1.26 -14.09 20.95
C ALA A 427 -0.14 -15.15 21.03
N ASP A 428 1.12 -14.71 21.10
CA ASP A 428 2.28 -15.61 21.25
C ASP A 428 2.60 -15.96 22.72
N ARG A 429 1.78 -15.52 23.69
CA ARG A 429 1.99 -15.87 25.11
C ARG A 429 1.97 -17.37 25.31
N GLY A 430 3.07 -17.88 25.93
CA GLY A 430 3.23 -19.31 26.21
C GLY A 430 4.10 -20.07 25.20
N ARG A 431 4.50 -19.45 24.09
CA ARG A 431 5.50 -20.03 23.19
C ARG A 431 6.92 -19.75 23.69
N LEU A 432 7.80 -20.73 23.58
CA LEU A 432 9.24 -20.55 23.84
C LEU A 432 9.87 -19.77 22.70
N ASP A 433 9.92 -18.45 22.83
CA ASP A 433 10.56 -17.55 21.89
C ASP A 433 11.76 -16.89 22.59
N PRO A 434 12.99 -16.96 22.00
CA PRO A 434 14.18 -16.29 22.51
C PRO A 434 13.97 -14.78 22.72
N THR A 435 13.19 -14.12 21.88
CA THR A 435 12.87 -12.70 22.00
C THR A 435 12.00 -12.43 23.24
N ALA A 436 10.98 -13.24 23.45
CA ALA A 436 10.13 -13.14 24.65
C ALA A 436 10.93 -13.38 25.94
N ALA A 437 11.85 -14.34 25.92
CA ALA A 437 12.77 -14.57 27.06
C ALA A 437 13.68 -13.37 27.32
N ALA A 438 14.29 -12.79 26.28
CA ALA A 438 15.12 -11.59 26.39
C ALA A 438 14.32 -10.38 26.92
N MET A 439 13.10 -10.19 26.45
CA MET A 439 12.20 -9.10 26.92
C MET A 439 11.77 -9.28 28.38
N LYS A 440 11.54 -10.52 28.84
CA LYS A 440 11.28 -10.80 30.26
C LYS A 440 12.48 -10.46 31.14
N VAL A 441 13.70 -10.81 30.70
CA VAL A 441 14.94 -10.44 31.41
C VAL A 441 15.12 -8.92 31.45
N ALA A 442 14.89 -8.23 30.32
CA ALA A 442 14.96 -6.77 30.26
C ALA A 442 13.91 -6.12 31.18
N SER A 443 12.67 -6.58 31.15
CA SER A 443 11.60 -6.10 32.03
C SER A 443 11.95 -6.31 33.50
N TRP A 444 12.46 -7.48 33.87
CA TRP A 444 12.92 -7.77 35.23
C TRP A 444 14.07 -6.84 35.67
N ALA A 445 15.02 -6.58 34.79
CA ALA A 445 16.13 -5.69 35.09
C ALA A 445 15.71 -4.23 35.25
N MET A 446 14.73 -3.79 34.44
CA MET A 446 14.27 -2.39 34.39
C MET A 446 13.15 -2.06 35.38
N SER A 447 12.50 -3.05 35.97
CA SER A 447 11.36 -2.86 36.89
C SER A 447 11.75 -2.49 38.32
N ASP A 448 13.06 -2.44 38.65
CA ASP A 448 13.56 -2.08 39.97
C ASP A 448 14.80 -1.20 39.83
N ALA A 449 14.88 -0.11 40.64
CA ALA A 449 15.93 0.91 40.52
C ALA A 449 17.34 0.35 40.83
N ALA A 450 17.46 -0.57 41.78
CA ALA A 450 18.75 -1.15 42.14
C ALA A 450 19.23 -2.11 41.06
N ARG A 451 18.34 -2.94 40.51
CA ARG A 451 18.66 -3.84 39.38
C ARG A 451 19.02 -3.05 38.11
N PHE A 452 18.27 -1.99 37.82
CA PHE A 452 18.55 -1.11 36.68
C PHE A 452 19.93 -0.45 36.82
N THR A 453 20.26 0.10 38.04
CA THR A 453 21.57 0.70 38.31
C THR A 453 22.70 -0.32 38.21
N ALA A 454 22.48 -1.56 38.62
CA ALA A 454 23.45 -2.63 38.46
C ALA A 454 23.67 -2.96 36.97
N ALA A 455 22.59 -3.04 36.18
CA ALA A 455 22.66 -3.24 34.72
C ALA A 455 23.42 -2.09 34.02
N GLU A 456 23.16 -0.83 34.39
CA GLU A 456 23.92 0.34 33.88
C GLU A 456 25.43 0.23 34.19
N ARG A 457 25.82 -0.21 35.39
CA ARG A 457 27.22 -0.42 35.74
C ARG A 457 27.89 -1.49 34.88
N VAL A 458 27.22 -2.61 34.67
CA VAL A 458 27.69 -3.69 33.79
C VAL A 458 27.80 -3.18 32.34
N ALA A 459 26.79 -2.46 31.85
CA ALA A 459 26.80 -1.88 30.52
C ALA A 459 27.97 -0.88 30.35
N SER A 460 28.21 -0.01 31.32
CA SER A 460 29.36 0.93 31.29
C SER A 460 30.70 0.22 31.21
N TRP A 461 30.81 -0.99 31.76
CA TRP A 461 32.04 -1.79 31.68
C TRP A 461 32.37 -2.24 30.26
N THR A 462 31.34 -2.38 29.42
CA THR A 462 31.49 -2.75 28.00
C THR A 462 31.96 -1.59 27.12
N HIS A 463 32.11 -0.38 27.65
CA HIS A 463 32.63 0.79 26.92
C HIS A 463 33.97 0.50 26.21
N ARG A 464 34.79 -0.38 26.78
CA ARG A 464 36.10 -0.76 26.21
C ARG A 464 36.02 -1.70 25.00
N LEU A 465 34.83 -2.22 24.69
CA LEU A 465 34.63 -3.14 23.53
C LEU A 465 34.45 -2.39 22.21
N GLY A 466 34.30 -1.08 22.22
CA GLY A 466 34.14 -0.27 21.02
C GLY A 466 35.48 0.01 20.33
N GLY A 467 35.46 0.06 19.01
CA GLY A 467 36.57 0.56 18.21
C GLY A 467 36.79 2.07 18.37
N ALA A 468 37.68 2.63 17.58
CA ALA A 468 38.01 4.07 17.61
C ALA A 468 36.82 4.99 17.33
N ASP A 469 35.77 4.47 16.70
CA ASP A 469 34.49 5.14 16.37
C ASP A 469 33.40 4.95 17.45
N HIS A 470 33.73 4.35 18.58
CA HIS A 470 32.80 4.05 19.67
C HIS A 470 31.59 3.18 19.25
N MET A 471 31.75 2.33 18.25
CA MET A 471 30.70 1.44 17.75
C MET A 471 31.13 -0.02 17.90
N VAL A 472 30.17 -0.88 18.29
CA VAL A 472 30.32 -2.34 18.28
C VAL A 472 29.58 -2.89 17.07
N ARG A 473 30.34 -3.37 16.08
CA ARG A 473 29.81 -3.91 14.82
C ARG A 473 29.55 -5.40 14.85
N ARG A 474 30.17 -6.12 15.76
CA ARG A 474 30.03 -7.57 15.90
C ARG A 474 30.05 -7.98 17.36
N LEU A 475 28.99 -8.66 17.77
CA LEU A 475 28.91 -9.31 19.09
C LEU A 475 28.90 -10.84 18.91
N PRO A 476 29.39 -11.61 19.90
CA PRO A 476 29.16 -13.06 19.91
C PRO A 476 27.66 -13.39 20.07
N PHE A 477 27.29 -14.63 19.76
CA PHE A 477 25.92 -15.10 20.01
C PHE A 477 25.59 -15.05 21.52
N PRO A 478 24.40 -14.58 21.91
CA PRO A 478 23.23 -14.18 21.09
C PRO A 478 23.25 -12.73 20.61
N GLY A 479 24.19 -11.88 21.06
CA GLY A 479 24.29 -10.47 20.66
C GLY A 479 24.55 -10.27 19.16
N SER A 480 25.13 -11.28 18.47
CA SER A 480 25.31 -11.27 17.02
C SER A 480 23.98 -11.14 16.26
N LEU A 481 22.85 -11.55 16.82
CA LEU A 481 21.53 -11.37 16.21
C LEU A 481 21.18 -9.89 16.07
N TRP A 482 21.61 -9.05 17.01
CA TRP A 482 21.44 -7.61 16.96
C TRP A 482 22.41 -6.97 15.95
N THR A 483 23.69 -7.31 16.01
CA THR A 483 24.73 -6.68 15.19
C THR A 483 24.78 -7.17 13.74
N ARG A 484 23.92 -8.11 13.32
CA ARG A 484 23.76 -8.50 11.91
C ARG A 484 23.15 -7.43 11.02
N ALA A 485 22.32 -6.55 11.58
CA ALA A 485 21.55 -5.58 10.82
C ALA A 485 21.76 -4.14 11.31
N ARG A 486 22.53 -3.93 12.40
CA ARG A 486 22.76 -2.60 12.96
C ARG A 486 24.03 -2.57 13.82
N ASP A 487 24.67 -1.43 13.85
CA ASP A 487 25.76 -1.17 14.78
C ASP A 487 25.19 -0.79 16.15
N LEU A 488 25.92 -1.13 17.22
CA LEU A 488 25.57 -0.80 18.58
C LEU A 488 26.53 0.28 19.09
N PRO A 489 26.08 1.49 19.44
CA PRO A 489 26.92 2.45 20.10
C PRO A 489 27.34 1.89 21.47
N VAL A 490 28.61 2.05 21.81
CA VAL A 490 29.08 1.63 23.15
C VAL A 490 28.41 2.47 24.23
N PRO A 491 28.03 1.87 25.37
CA PRO A 491 27.54 2.63 26.51
C PRO A 491 28.55 3.66 26.96
N ALA A 492 28.10 4.79 27.48
CA ALA A 492 28.95 5.77 28.06
C ALA A 492 29.74 5.17 29.23
N PRO A 493 30.99 5.63 29.49
CA PRO A 493 31.82 5.14 30.61
C PRO A 493 31.20 5.43 31.98
N GLN A 494 30.28 6.39 32.03
CA GLN A 494 29.55 6.79 33.23
C GLN A 494 28.07 6.88 32.89
N SER A 495 27.17 6.31 33.73
CA SER A 495 25.72 6.44 33.52
C SER A 495 25.28 7.89 33.78
N PHE A 496 24.19 8.31 33.11
CA PHE A 496 23.59 9.63 33.30
C PHE A 496 23.26 9.91 34.77
N ARG A 497 22.71 8.97 35.50
CA ARG A 497 22.38 9.11 36.94
C ARG A 497 23.61 9.43 37.79
N ARG A 498 24.72 8.75 37.49
CA ARG A 498 25.98 8.98 38.22
C ARG A 498 26.62 10.32 37.84
N TRP A 499 26.55 10.68 36.57
CA TRP A 499 26.98 12.00 36.10
C TRP A 499 26.15 13.10 36.76
N TRP A 500 24.81 12.95 36.73
CA TRP A 500 23.90 13.92 37.32
C TRP A 500 24.16 14.13 38.82
N ALA A 501 24.25 13.04 39.59
CA ALA A 501 24.54 13.11 41.00
C ALA A 501 25.92 13.73 41.34
N ALA A 502 26.89 13.67 40.42
CA ALA A 502 28.20 14.26 40.59
C ALA A 502 28.26 15.75 40.16
N THR A 503 27.32 16.23 39.36
CA THR A 503 27.34 17.58 38.79
C THR A 503 26.23 18.50 39.34
N HIS A 504 25.21 17.93 39.98
CA HIS A 504 24.09 18.64 40.58
C HIS A 504 24.04 18.30 42.07
N ASP A 505 24.54 19.23 42.89
CA ASP A 505 24.52 19.10 44.36
C ASP A 505 23.06 19.29 44.84
N PRO A 506 22.47 18.36 45.62
CA PRO A 506 21.10 18.52 46.10
C PRO A 506 20.92 19.66 47.10
N GLU A 507 21.98 20.36 47.48
CA GLU A 507 21.96 21.46 48.49
C GLU A 507 21.90 22.89 47.92
N GLU A 508 21.85 23.09 46.56
CA GLU A 508 21.54 24.43 46.00
C GLU A 508 20.06 24.55 45.70
N PRO A 509 19.25 25.26 46.50
CA PRO A 509 17.88 25.60 46.15
C PRO A 509 17.92 26.67 45.06
N SER A 510 17.25 26.38 43.93
CA SER A 510 16.98 27.31 42.80
C SER A 510 16.10 28.46 43.20
#